data_d60032fb02a068d8dc0185879177ccd0
#
_entry.id   d60032fb02a068d8dc0185879177ccd0
#
_cell.length_a   1.000
_cell.length_b   1.000
_cell.length_c   1.000
_cell.angle_alpha   90.00
_cell.angle_beta   90.00
_cell.angle_gamma   90.00
#
_symmetry.space_group_name_H-M   'P 1'
#
loop_
_entity.id
_entity.type
_entity.pdbx_description
1 polymer ?
#
loop_
_entity_poly.entity_id
_entity_poly.type
_entity_poly.pdbx_seq_one_letter_code
_entity_poly.pdbx_strand_id
1 'polypeptide(L)'
;MNSLTNKIRIGYGIGDYAICLYWSGVSLYLLYFYTDVVGITPQMAGLIYAIGIAWDAITDPFMGYMAERTRTKMGSYRPYIYYGSIPLALSFVVLLWVPPFEGMLLLSFLIVVNLIHRTCFTIVSVPYSSLTARITDDSDERTKLTTARMLAASFGTFSISALAFPIVLYFGGGEEALGFVYLGLIAGLVAVIILSITVYFVEERSFEFTKAELPNFSKVFKSVSNNYPFWIVFSAILILISTYLMFNNNLIYFSKYALGFHEYQGLILGVLSGTNLLAIPIWAFLAIKIGKKNTWMTSMAFLFVGFLIFYFYPISELNELLYILGCIGFANGATGVLFWSMLPDTIEYGEWRTGIRTESSLYGFMTFAQKGAIAIAIAILGTVLTKIGFEPNKEQTAQTLSDLKSLMSIIPLIGVFISFVLVYFYPIDKKFHQKLIDEIRVRKTQDA
;
A
#
# COMPACT_ATOMS: atom_id res chain seq x y z
N MET A 1 18.98 29.44 1.05
CA MET A 1 18.88 27.96 1.03
C MET A 1 18.80 27.49 -0.40
N ASN A 2 19.71 26.63 -0.85
CA ASN A 2 19.68 26.17 -2.24
C ASN A 2 18.55 25.16 -2.42
N SER A 3 17.59 25.48 -3.29
CA SER A 3 16.53 24.54 -3.68
C SER A 3 17.15 23.27 -4.26
N LEU A 4 16.59 22.10 -3.93
CA LEU A 4 17.03 20.84 -4.52
C LEU A 4 16.83 20.86 -6.04
N THR A 5 17.78 20.28 -6.76
CA THR A 5 17.64 20.17 -8.22
C THR A 5 16.54 19.18 -8.58
N ASN A 6 15.86 19.38 -9.71
CA ASN A 6 14.85 18.45 -10.20
C ASN A 6 15.43 17.03 -10.41
N LYS A 7 16.73 16.93 -10.72
CA LYS A 7 17.42 15.62 -10.83
C LYS A 7 17.38 14.83 -9.53
N ILE A 8 17.60 15.49 -8.39
CA ILE A 8 17.55 14.83 -7.07
C ILE A 8 16.10 14.43 -6.74
N ARG A 9 15.12 15.33 -6.98
CA ARG A 9 13.70 15.04 -6.70
C ARG A 9 13.19 13.87 -7.52
N ILE A 10 13.46 13.85 -8.82
CA ILE A 10 13.06 12.75 -9.71
C ILE A 10 13.87 11.50 -9.39
N GLY A 11 15.18 11.59 -9.24
CA GLY A 11 16.06 10.46 -8.93
C GLY A 11 15.69 9.77 -7.60
N TYR A 12 15.28 10.56 -6.59
CA TYR A 12 14.74 10.01 -5.36
C TYR A 12 13.34 9.43 -5.57
N GLY A 13 12.44 10.16 -6.21
CA GLY A 13 11.05 9.77 -6.40
C GLY A 13 10.91 8.43 -7.13
N ILE A 14 11.68 8.19 -8.20
CA ILE A 14 11.58 6.95 -8.99
C ILE A 14 11.93 5.68 -8.18
N GLY A 15 12.65 5.79 -7.07
CA GLY A 15 12.89 4.64 -6.19
C GLY A 15 11.61 4.02 -5.65
N ASP A 16 10.57 4.83 -5.40
CA ASP A 16 9.27 4.32 -4.96
C ASP A 16 8.53 3.52 -6.05
N TYR A 17 8.78 3.81 -7.33
CA TYR A 17 8.30 2.96 -8.42
C TYR A 17 8.81 1.53 -8.25
N ALA A 18 10.12 1.35 -8.03
CA ALA A 18 10.72 0.03 -7.85
C ALA A 18 10.20 -0.69 -6.59
N ILE A 19 10.05 0.03 -5.48
CA ILE A 19 9.50 -0.52 -4.23
C ILE A 19 8.04 -0.96 -4.44
N CYS A 20 7.25 -0.18 -5.17
CA CYS A 20 5.86 -0.50 -5.45
C CYS A 20 5.69 -1.63 -6.46
N LEU A 21 6.64 -1.90 -7.36
CA LEU A 21 6.61 -3.11 -8.18
C LEU A 21 6.59 -4.36 -7.30
N TYR A 22 7.45 -4.45 -6.29
CA TYR A 22 7.47 -5.59 -5.37
C TYR A 22 6.26 -5.60 -4.44
N TRP A 23 5.96 -4.48 -3.79
CA TRP A 23 4.86 -4.40 -2.84
C TRP A 23 3.51 -4.73 -3.47
N SER A 24 3.19 -4.09 -4.60
CA SER A 24 1.93 -4.32 -5.30
C SER A 24 1.90 -5.66 -6.00
N GLY A 25 3.04 -6.14 -6.51
CA GLY A 25 3.16 -7.48 -7.08
C GLY A 25 2.80 -8.56 -6.07
N VAL A 26 3.37 -8.49 -4.87
CA VAL A 26 3.03 -9.39 -3.76
C VAL A 26 1.59 -9.21 -3.32
N SER A 27 1.13 -7.97 -3.14
CA SER A 27 -0.20 -7.69 -2.60
C SER A 27 -1.34 -8.11 -3.52
N LEU A 28 -1.16 -8.05 -4.83
CA LEU A 28 -2.18 -8.39 -5.82
C LEU A 28 -2.13 -9.86 -6.24
N TYR A 29 -0.92 -10.40 -6.42
CA TYR A 29 -0.78 -11.67 -7.13
C TYR A 29 -0.31 -12.84 -6.28
N LEU A 30 0.27 -12.62 -5.10
CA LEU A 30 0.84 -13.72 -4.31
C LEU A 30 -0.22 -14.73 -3.85
N LEU A 31 -1.43 -14.25 -3.47
CA LEU A 31 -2.52 -15.13 -3.07
C LEU A 31 -2.94 -16.02 -4.24
N TYR A 32 -3.15 -15.41 -5.43
CA TYR A 32 -3.47 -16.14 -6.65
C TYR A 32 -2.36 -17.12 -7.05
N PHE A 33 -1.09 -16.70 -7.00
CA PHE A 33 0.04 -17.56 -7.28
C PHE A 33 0.06 -18.81 -6.38
N TYR A 34 -0.17 -18.62 -5.08
CA TYR A 34 -0.19 -19.74 -4.14
C TYR A 34 -1.37 -20.69 -4.37
N THR A 35 -2.55 -20.18 -4.71
CA THR A 35 -3.75 -21.01 -4.90
C THR A 35 -3.81 -21.65 -6.28
N ASP A 36 -3.67 -20.87 -7.35
CA ASP A 36 -3.94 -21.32 -8.73
C ASP A 36 -2.71 -21.87 -9.42
N VAL A 37 -1.50 -21.39 -9.07
CA VAL A 37 -0.25 -21.83 -9.73
C VAL A 37 0.47 -22.88 -8.90
N VAL A 38 0.60 -22.67 -7.57
CA VAL A 38 1.22 -23.65 -6.67
C VAL A 38 0.23 -24.74 -6.25
N GLY A 39 -1.07 -24.44 -6.16
CA GLY A 39 -2.14 -25.39 -5.87
C GLY A 39 -2.39 -25.66 -4.38
N ILE A 40 -2.00 -24.74 -3.46
CA ILE A 40 -2.34 -24.86 -2.05
C ILE A 40 -3.72 -24.25 -1.76
N THR A 41 -4.34 -24.65 -0.64
CA THR A 41 -5.65 -24.14 -0.25
C THR A 41 -5.62 -22.63 0.02
N PRO A 42 -6.70 -21.87 -0.30
CA PRO A 42 -6.75 -20.43 -0.05
C PRO A 42 -6.51 -20.04 1.42
N GLN A 43 -6.96 -20.88 2.36
CA GLN A 43 -6.71 -20.67 3.79
C GLN A 43 -5.22 -20.72 4.12
N MET A 44 -4.49 -21.71 3.60
CA MET A 44 -3.03 -21.82 3.82
C MET A 44 -2.28 -20.69 3.12
N ALA A 45 -2.66 -20.33 1.92
CA ALA A 45 -2.10 -19.21 1.18
C ALA A 45 -2.25 -17.89 1.96
N GLY A 46 -3.45 -17.62 2.48
CA GLY A 46 -3.72 -16.43 3.31
C GLY A 46 -2.92 -16.43 4.63
N LEU A 47 -2.75 -17.59 5.26
CA LEU A 47 -1.96 -17.71 6.48
C LEU A 47 -0.46 -17.46 6.22
N ILE A 48 0.11 -18.04 5.16
CA ILE A 48 1.51 -17.84 4.78
C ILE A 48 1.76 -16.34 4.48
N TYR A 49 0.84 -15.70 3.78
CA TYR A 49 0.91 -14.26 3.50
C TYR A 49 0.89 -13.44 4.79
N ALA A 50 -0.02 -13.74 5.72
CA ALA A 50 -0.15 -13.04 7.00
C ALA A 50 1.10 -13.20 7.88
N ILE A 51 1.71 -14.40 7.93
CA ILE A 51 2.98 -14.65 8.62
C ILE A 51 4.08 -13.73 8.07
N GLY A 52 4.17 -13.58 6.74
CA GLY A 52 5.14 -12.69 6.13
C GLY A 52 4.98 -11.22 6.55
N ILE A 53 3.74 -10.70 6.60
CA ILE A 53 3.52 -9.32 7.08
C ILE A 53 3.78 -9.19 8.59
N ALA A 54 3.42 -10.20 9.39
CA ALA A 54 3.72 -10.18 10.82
C ALA A 54 5.24 -10.13 11.08
N TRP A 55 6.03 -10.75 10.20
CA TRP A 55 7.49 -10.70 10.24
C TRP A 55 8.04 -9.29 10.02
N ASP A 56 7.41 -8.49 9.16
CA ASP A 56 7.78 -7.08 8.94
C ASP A 56 7.72 -6.27 10.24
N ALA A 57 6.80 -6.57 11.16
CA ALA A 57 6.68 -5.89 12.44
C ALA A 57 7.94 -6.00 13.31
N ILE A 58 8.71 -7.06 13.12
CA ILE A 58 9.96 -7.33 13.82
C ILE A 58 11.15 -6.76 13.02
N THR A 59 11.16 -6.99 11.71
CA THR A 59 12.32 -6.66 10.87
C THR A 59 12.41 -5.18 10.54
N ASP A 60 11.29 -4.45 10.41
CA ASP A 60 11.31 -3.02 10.08
C ASP A 60 11.98 -2.16 11.17
N PRO A 61 11.62 -2.27 12.46
CA PRO A 61 12.29 -1.52 13.51
C PRO A 61 13.78 -1.88 13.66
N PHE A 62 14.08 -3.18 13.50
CA PHE A 62 15.45 -3.67 13.56
C PHE A 62 16.32 -3.09 12.43
N MET A 63 15.77 -3.08 11.21
CA MET A 63 16.47 -2.51 10.05
C MET A 63 16.65 -0.99 10.18
N GLY A 64 15.64 -0.27 10.67
CA GLY A 64 15.75 1.16 10.96
C GLY A 64 16.90 1.45 11.92
N TYR A 65 16.97 0.69 13.03
CA TYR A 65 18.02 0.80 14.02
C TYR A 65 19.42 0.50 13.44
N MET A 66 19.56 -0.53 12.62
CA MET A 66 20.82 -0.88 11.97
C MET A 66 21.27 0.20 10.98
N ALA A 67 20.35 0.65 10.13
CA ALA A 67 20.64 1.63 9.08
C ALA A 67 21.12 2.98 9.66
N GLU A 68 20.50 3.45 10.75
CA GLU A 68 20.90 4.69 11.42
C GLU A 68 22.34 4.65 11.97
N ARG A 69 22.82 3.47 12.37
CA ARG A 69 24.17 3.28 12.95
C ARG A 69 25.24 2.98 11.93
N THR A 70 24.84 2.64 10.73
CA THR A 70 25.79 2.34 9.65
C THR A 70 26.54 3.60 9.23
N ARG A 71 27.84 3.47 9.05
CA ARG A 71 28.73 4.53 8.57
C ARG A 71 29.62 3.97 7.48
N THR A 72 29.33 4.37 6.24
CA THR A 72 30.14 3.98 5.08
C THR A 72 30.49 5.19 4.22
N LYS A 73 31.40 5.00 3.27
CA LYS A 73 31.73 6.05 2.28
C LYS A 73 30.53 6.45 1.41
N MET A 74 29.53 5.57 1.27
CA MET A 74 28.29 5.84 0.52
C MET A 74 27.20 6.52 1.36
N GLY A 75 27.41 6.67 2.67
CA GLY A 75 26.41 7.13 3.63
C GLY A 75 25.89 6.01 4.54
N SER A 76 24.77 6.29 5.20
CA SER A 76 24.13 5.35 6.15
C SER A 76 23.08 4.45 5.47
N TYR A 77 22.28 4.99 4.57
CA TYR A 77 21.12 4.33 3.95
C TYR A 77 21.38 3.80 2.54
N ARG A 78 22.14 4.55 1.73
CA ARG A 78 22.43 4.21 0.32
C ARG A 78 23.07 2.83 0.13
N PRO A 79 23.98 2.33 0.98
CA PRO A 79 24.55 1.00 0.82
C PRO A 79 23.48 -0.10 0.85
N TYR A 80 22.49 0.02 1.74
CA TYR A 80 21.41 -0.96 1.86
C TYR A 80 20.51 -0.98 0.62
N ILE A 81 20.23 0.20 0.05
CA ILE A 81 19.44 0.32 -1.17
C ILE A 81 20.20 -0.30 -2.34
N TYR A 82 21.48 0.03 -2.50
CA TYR A 82 22.29 -0.43 -3.63
C TYR A 82 22.57 -1.93 -3.57
N TYR A 83 23.21 -2.40 -2.49
CA TYR A 83 23.57 -3.80 -2.35
C TYR A 83 22.35 -4.70 -2.05
N GLY A 84 21.35 -4.18 -1.37
CA GLY A 84 20.11 -4.90 -1.06
C GLY A 84 19.19 -5.11 -2.25
N SER A 85 19.32 -4.29 -3.32
CA SER A 85 18.47 -4.40 -4.51
C SER A 85 18.62 -5.74 -5.23
N ILE A 86 19.82 -6.31 -5.29
CA ILE A 86 20.08 -7.59 -5.95
C ILE A 86 19.48 -8.77 -5.16
N PRO A 87 19.77 -8.94 -3.85
CA PRO A 87 19.10 -9.96 -3.05
C PRO A 87 17.57 -9.84 -3.07
N LEU A 88 17.03 -8.61 -3.07
CA LEU A 88 15.60 -8.38 -3.19
C LEU A 88 15.04 -8.91 -4.51
N ALA A 89 15.70 -8.61 -5.64
CA ALA A 89 15.29 -9.10 -6.96
C ALA A 89 15.34 -10.63 -7.02
N LEU A 90 16.41 -11.23 -6.55
CA LEU A 90 16.56 -12.69 -6.51
C LEU A 90 15.50 -13.35 -5.62
N SER A 91 15.24 -12.79 -4.43
CA SER A 91 14.21 -13.30 -3.54
C SER A 91 12.81 -13.21 -4.13
N PHE A 92 12.54 -12.18 -4.96
CA PHE A 92 11.26 -12.04 -5.66
C PHE A 92 11.07 -13.09 -6.74
N VAL A 93 12.12 -13.41 -7.49
CA VAL A 93 12.11 -14.52 -8.47
C VAL A 93 11.84 -15.86 -7.78
N VAL A 94 12.53 -16.13 -6.67
CA VAL A 94 12.34 -17.37 -5.89
C VAL A 94 10.96 -17.43 -5.24
N LEU A 95 10.39 -16.30 -4.82
CA LEU A 95 9.03 -16.20 -4.28
C LEU A 95 7.96 -16.60 -5.31
N LEU A 96 8.21 -16.30 -6.58
CA LEU A 96 7.32 -16.58 -7.71
C LEU A 96 7.73 -17.86 -8.48
N TRP A 97 8.54 -18.73 -7.89
CA TRP A 97 8.94 -20.00 -8.45
C TRP A 97 8.19 -21.15 -7.79
N VAL A 98 7.67 -22.08 -8.59
CA VAL A 98 7.02 -23.30 -8.09
C VAL A 98 8.09 -24.36 -7.85
N PRO A 99 8.36 -24.75 -6.58
CA PRO A 99 9.36 -25.75 -6.29
C PRO A 99 8.83 -27.17 -6.51
N PRO A 100 9.69 -28.15 -6.79
CA PRO A 100 9.30 -29.54 -6.97
C PRO A 100 9.13 -30.26 -5.61
N PHE A 101 8.40 -29.62 -4.69
CA PHE A 101 8.14 -30.14 -3.35
C PHE A 101 6.65 -30.35 -3.14
N GLU A 102 6.28 -31.24 -2.24
CA GLU A 102 4.89 -31.53 -1.87
C GLU A 102 4.69 -31.52 -0.35
N GLY A 103 3.43 -31.46 0.05
CA GLY A 103 3.01 -31.59 1.44
C GLY A 103 3.65 -30.55 2.39
N MET A 104 4.15 -31.03 3.53
CA MET A 104 4.73 -30.14 4.57
C MET A 104 6.02 -29.44 4.10
N LEU A 105 6.81 -30.10 3.23
CA LEU A 105 8.04 -29.51 2.71
C LEU A 105 7.74 -28.31 1.80
N LEU A 106 6.70 -28.41 0.96
CA LEU A 106 6.22 -27.29 0.15
C LEU A 106 5.80 -26.11 1.04
N LEU A 107 4.95 -26.35 2.04
CA LEU A 107 4.48 -25.29 2.94
C LEU A 107 5.64 -24.61 3.68
N SER A 108 6.59 -25.39 4.18
CA SER A 108 7.77 -24.87 4.86
C SER A 108 8.63 -24.02 3.92
N PHE A 109 8.81 -24.46 2.68
CA PHE A 109 9.54 -23.71 1.65
C PHE A 109 8.86 -22.37 1.37
N LEU A 110 7.55 -22.35 1.14
CA LEU A 110 6.80 -21.13 0.86
C LEU A 110 6.87 -20.12 2.02
N ILE A 111 6.79 -20.59 3.26
CA ILE A 111 6.96 -19.74 4.45
C ILE A 111 8.36 -19.15 4.48
N VAL A 112 9.40 -19.97 4.35
CA VAL A 112 10.81 -19.51 4.44
C VAL A 112 11.12 -18.51 3.34
N VAL A 113 10.72 -18.80 2.10
CA VAL A 113 10.95 -17.88 0.96
C VAL A 113 10.21 -16.57 1.14
N ASN A 114 8.96 -16.60 1.64
CA ASN A 114 8.21 -15.39 1.95
C ASN A 114 8.92 -14.55 3.02
N LEU A 115 9.42 -15.17 4.11
CA LEU A 115 10.16 -14.48 5.16
C LEU A 115 11.48 -13.89 4.63
N ILE A 116 12.21 -14.62 3.80
CA ILE A 116 13.45 -14.12 3.15
C ILE A 116 13.13 -12.92 2.26
N HIS A 117 12.11 -13.02 1.41
CA HIS A 117 11.71 -11.91 0.55
C HIS A 117 11.31 -10.67 1.36
N ARG A 118 10.51 -10.84 2.41
CA ARG A 118 10.12 -9.75 3.31
C ARG A 118 11.32 -9.10 3.96
N THR A 119 12.28 -9.90 4.43
CA THR A 119 13.54 -9.39 5.01
C THR A 119 14.34 -8.58 3.98
N CYS A 120 14.52 -9.11 2.76
CA CYS A 120 15.18 -8.38 1.68
C CYS A 120 14.43 -7.07 1.32
N PHE A 121 13.11 -7.11 1.30
CA PHE A 121 12.28 -5.92 1.06
C PHE A 121 12.47 -4.87 2.16
N THR A 122 12.45 -5.25 3.42
CA THR A 122 12.71 -4.37 4.58
C THR A 122 14.10 -3.74 4.52
N ILE A 123 15.14 -4.53 4.15
CA ILE A 123 16.53 -4.03 3.99
C ILE A 123 16.62 -2.87 2.98
N VAL A 124 15.77 -2.85 1.96
CA VAL A 124 15.77 -1.79 0.93
C VAL A 124 14.76 -0.69 1.27
N SER A 125 13.52 -1.05 1.61
CA SER A 125 12.40 -0.12 1.74
C SER A 125 12.51 0.80 2.96
N VAL A 126 12.99 0.30 4.10
CA VAL A 126 13.13 1.10 5.34
C VAL A 126 14.23 2.15 5.20
N PRO A 127 15.48 1.83 4.76
CA PRO A 127 16.49 2.84 4.48
C PRO A 127 16.07 3.83 3.39
N TYR A 128 15.40 3.37 2.32
CA TYR A 128 14.90 4.25 1.28
C TYR A 128 13.89 5.28 1.83
N SER A 129 12.94 4.85 2.63
CA SER A 129 11.96 5.75 3.23
C SER A 129 12.61 6.76 4.19
N SER A 130 13.62 6.32 4.96
CA SER A 130 14.36 7.14 5.90
C SER A 130 15.28 8.16 5.22
N LEU A 131 15.68 7.89 3.98
CA LEU A 131 16.56 8.75 3.20
C LEU A 131 15.99 10.15 2.97
N THR A 132 14.66 10.32 2.92
CA THR A 132 13.99 11.64 2.82
C THR A 132 14.53 12.65 3.83
N ALA A 133 14.68 12.22 5.08
CA ALA A 133 15.16 13.06 6.17
C ALA A 133 16.65 13.42 6.05
N ARG A 134 17.41 12.70 5.20
CA ARG A 134 18.84 12.93 4.98
C ARG A 134 19.14 13.74 3.73
N ILE A 135 18.14 13.96 2.88
CA ILE A 135 18.30 14.76 1.65
C ILE A 135 18.17 16.26 1.97
N THR A 136 17.21 16.62 2.83
CA THR A 136 16.93 18.03 3.13
C THR A 136 16.26 18.22 4.51
N ASP A 137 16.54 19.35 5.14
CA ASP A 137 15.86 19.83 6.36
C ASP A 137 14.68 20.76 6.05
N ASP A 138 14.60 21.23 4.81
CA ASP A 138 13.57 22.15 4.36
C ASP A 138 12.23 21.41 4.21
N SER A 139 11.19 21.89 4.89
CA SER A 139 9.85 21.28 4.90
C SER A 139 9.19 21.30 3.51
N ASP A 140 9.39 22.37 2.74
CA ASP A 140 8.79 22.51 1.40
C ASP A 140 9.47 21.55 0.42
N GLU A 141 10.79 21.40 0.52
CA GLU A 141 11.55 20.44 -0.28
C GLU A 141 11.20 19.00 0.08
N ARG A 142 10.99 18.69 1.37
CA ARG A 142 10.48 17.36 1.79
C ARG A 142 9.11 17.07 1.19
N THR A 143 8.22 18.07 1.16
CA THR A 143 6.90 17.91 0.54
C THR A 143 7.00 17.61 -0.95
N LYS A 144 7.89 18.29 -1.68
CA LYS A 144 8.14 18.05 -3.10
C LYS A 144 8.72 16.64 -3.35
N LEU A 145 9.67 16.20 -2.50
CA LEU A 145 10.23 14.85 -2.56
C LEU A 145 9.15 13.78 -2.33
N THR A 146 8.32 13.97 -1.31
CA THR A 146 7.20 13.04 -0.99
C THR A 146 6.19 13.00 -2.12
N THR A 147 5.87 14.14 -2.74
CA THR A 147 4.97 14.19 -3.90
C THR A 147 5.54 13.40 -5.09
N ALA A 148 6.84 13.58 -5.39
CA ALA A 148 7.50 12.82 -6.45
C ALA A 148 7.48 11.30 -6.17
N ARG A 149 7.71 10.89 -4.92
CA ARG A 149 7.58 9.50 -4.47
C ARG A 149 6.18 8.93 -4.70
N MET A 150 5.14 9.64 -4.24
CA MET A 150 3.75 9.19 -4.36
C MET A 150 3.31 9.01 -5.82
N LEU A 151 3.73 9.92 -6.70
CA LEU A 151 3.46 9.78 -8.14
C LEU A 151 4.16 8.54 -8.71
N ALA A 152 5.45 8.37 -8.41
CA ALA A 152 6.21 7.21 -8.88
C ALA A 152 5.66 5.88 -8.32
N ALA A 153 5.26 5.85 -7.04
CA ALA A 153 4.60 4.71 -6.41
C ALA A 153 3.30 4.32 -7.13
N SER A 154 2.48 5.32 -7.46
CA SER A 154 1.22 5.09 -8.20
C SER A 154 1.47 4.54 -9.60
N PHE A 155 2.50 5.04 -10.29
CA PHE A 155 2.93 4.49 -11.58
C PHE A 155 3.47 3.06 -11.45
N GLY A 156 4.22 2.75 -10.39
CA GLY A 156 4.71 1.40 -10.10
C GLY A 156 3.56 0.42 -9.88
N THR A 157 2.59 0.81 -9.06
CA THR A 157 1.36 0.02 -8.83
C THR A 157 0.57 -0.18 -10.11
N PHE A 158 0.37 0.87 -10.91
CA PHE A 158 -0.30 0.76 -12.21
C PHE A 158 0.45 -0.19 -13.15
N SER A 159 1.78 -0.05 -13.26
CA SER A 159 2.58 -0.87 -14.16
C SER A 159 2.48 -2.37 -13.82
N ILE A 160 2.64 -2.75 -12.55
CA ILE A 160 2.53 -4.15 -12.16
C ILE A 160 1.10 -4.67 -12.31
N SER A 161 0.08 -3.86 -12.01
CA SER A 161 -1.32 -4.23 -12.17
C SER A 161 -1.69 -4.52 -13.63
N ALA A 162 -1.23 -3.65 -14.55
CA ALA A 162 -1.54 -3.76 -15.97
C ALA A 162 -0.68 -4.79 -16.71
N LEU A 163 0.60 -4.94 -16.34
CA LEU A 163 1.56 -5.70 -17.12
C LEU A 163 1.86 -7.10 -16.57
N ALA A 164 1.55 -7.41 -15.30
CA ALA A 164 1.91 -8.70 -14.73
C ALA A 164 1.30 -9.88 -15.50
N PHE A 165 -0.01 -9.90 -15.71
CA PHE A 165 -0.65 -11.00 -16.47
C PHE A 165 -0.24 -11.06 -17.95
N PRO A 166 -0.19 -9.96 -18.71
CA PRO A 166 0.41 -9.98 -20.05
C PRO A 166 1.82 -10.58 -20.10
N ILE A 167 2.68 -10.25 -19.14
CA ILE A 167 4.02 -10.83 -19.02
C ILE A 167 3.93 -12.33 -18.74
N VAL A 168 3.10 -12.72 -17.76
CA VAL A 168 2.91 -14.14 -17.38
C VAL A 168 2.43 -14.97 -18.57
N LEU A 169 1.40 -14.50 -19.28
CA LEU A 169 0.83 -15.23 -20.41
C LEU A 169 1.78 -15.29 -21.61
N TYR A 170 2.43 -14.16 -21.95
CA TYR A 170 3.30 -14.09 -23.11
C TYR A 170 4.59 -14.91 -22.95
N PHE A 171 5.28 -14.74 -21.82
CA PHE A 171 6.55 -15.43 -21.59
C PHE A 171 6.37 -16.85 -21.02
N GLY A 172 5.21 -17.15 -20.42
CA GLY A 172 4.91 -18.48 -19.92
C GLY A 172 4.61 -19.49 -21.01
N GLY A 173 4.22 -19.04 -22.22
CA GLY A 173 3.97 -19.95 -23.35
C GLY A 173 2.87 -21.00 -23.07
N GLY A 174 1.92 -20.69 -22.20
CA GLY A 174 0.86 -21.58 -21.73
C GLY A 174 1.09 -22.17 -20.33
N GLU A 175 2.28 -21.98 -19.74
CA GLU A 175 2.59 -22.39 -18.36
C GLU A 175 2.69 -21.16 -17.44
N GLU A 176 1.66 -20.91 -16.65
CA GLU A 176 1.67 -19.74 -15.73
C GLU A 176 2.85 -19.79 -14.75
N ALA A 177 3.23 -20.98 -14.27
CA ALA A 177 4.36 -21.15 -13.35
C ALA A 177 5.65 -20.55 -13.91
N LEU A 178 5.95 -20.83 -15.18
CA LEU A 178 7.10 -20.27 -15.88
C LEU A 178 6.92 -18.76 -16.11
N GLY A 179 5.71 -18.33 -16.45
CA GLY A 179 5.37 -16.93 -16.65
C GLY A 179 5.61 -16.07 -15.40
N PHE A 180 5.27 -16.57 -14.22
CA PHE A 180 5.54 -15.89 -12.96
C PHE A 180 7.03 -15.74 -12.64
N VAL A 181 7.87 -16.72 -13.03
CA VAL A 181 9.33 -16.59 -12.93
C VAL A 181 9.84 -15.46 -13.83
N TYR A 182 9.35 -15.37 -15.08
CA TYR A 182 9.69 -14.25 -15.96
C TYR A 182 9.22 -12.90 -15.45
N LEU A 183 8.02 -12.84 -14.86
CA LEU A 183 7.54 -11.63 -14.17
C LEU A 183 8.52 -11.21 -13.07
N GLY A 184 8.96 -12.16 -12.23
CA GLY A 184 9.95 -11.92 -11.19
C GLY A 184 11.28 -11.40 -11.73
N LEU A 185 11.79 -12.00 -12.81
CA LEU A 185 13.03 -11.59 -13.47
C LEU A 185 12.93 -10.17 -14.07
N ILE A 186 11.87 -9.89 -14.83
CA ILE A 186 11.67 -8.59 -15.49
C ILE A 186 11.47 -7.49 -14.45
N ALA A 187 10.54 -7.67 -13.52
CA ALA A 187 10.29 -6.70 -12.47
C ALA A 187 11.50 -6.50 -11.56
N GLY A 188 12.22 -7.59 -11.23
CA GLY A 188 13.45 -7.56 -10.47
C GLY A 188 14.55 -6.77 -11.17
N LEU A 189 14.79 -7.02 -12.45
CA LEU A 189 15.79 -6.30 -13.23
C LEU A 189 15.47 -4.81 -13.33
N VAL A 190 14.23 -4.47 -13.67
CA VAL A 190 13.77 -3.07 -13.73
C VAL A 190 13.97 -2.38 -12.39
N ALA A 191 13.60 -3.03 -11.29
CA ALA A 191 13.75 -2.46 -9.96
C ALA A 191 15.22 -2.26 -9.54
N VAL A 192 16.12 -3.20 -9.85
CA VAL A 192 17.56 -3.06 -9.58
C VAL A 192 18.14 -1.85 -10.33
N ILE A 193 17.79 -1.70 -11.61
CA ILE A 193 18.23 -0.55 -12.41
C ILE A 193 17.74 0.76 -11.79
N ILE A 194 16.45 0.85 -11.45
CA ILE A 194 15.85 2.06 -10.90
C ILE A 194 16.44 2.40 -9.52
N LEU A 195 16.60 1.41 -8.63
CA LEU A 195 17.21 1.63 -7.33
C LEU A 195 18.68 2.05 -7.43
N SER A 196 19.42 1.52 -8.40
CA SER A 196 20.79 1.95 -8.71
C SER A 196 20.82 3.41 -9.19
N ILE A 197 19.89 3.81 -10.06
CA ILE A 197 19.74 5.20 -10.50
C ILE A 197 19.40 6.10 -9.32
N THR A 198 18.50 5.67 -8.45
CA THR A 198 18.14 6.42 -7.23
C THR A 198 19.37 6.68 -6.37
N VAL A 199 20.18 5.66 -6.10
CA VAL A 199 21.41 5.80 -5.30
C VAL A 199 22.44 6.69 -5.99
N TYR A 200 22.51 6.67 -7.32
CA TYR A 200 23.44 7.52 -8.08
C TYR A 200 23.09 9.02 -7.98
N PHE A 201 21.79 9.38 -8.06
CA PHE A 201 21.36 10.79 -8.05
C PHE A 201 21.18 11.38 -6.65
N VAL A 202 21.09 10.56 -5.61
CA VAL A 202 20.80 11.03 -4.26
C VAL A 202 22.04 10.94 -3.39
N GLU A 203 22.46 12.06 -2.83
CA GLU A 203 23.53 12.13 -1.84
C GLU A 203 22.95 12.35 -0.44
N GLU A 204 23.47 11.58 0.54
CA GLU A 204 23.14 11.80 1.95
C GLU A 204 23.97 12.96 2.50
N ARG A 205 23.31 13.92 3.13
CA ARG A 205 24.00 14.92 3.93
C ARG A 205 24.41 14.30 5.26
N SER A 206 25.62 14.63 5.70
CA SER A 206 26.10 14.26 7.04
C SER A 206 25.42 15.17 8.07
N PHE A 207 24.48 14.65 8.83
CA PHE A 207 23.93 15.34 9.99
C PHE A 207 24.50 14.74 11.27
N GLU A 208 24.99 15.60 12.17
CA GLU A 208 25.18 15.22 13.55
C GLU A 208 23.81 15.16 14.22
N PHE A 209 23.47 13.99 14.76
CA PHE A 209 22.25 13.86 15.55
C PHE A 209 22.40 14.66 16.83
N THR A 210 21.70 15.78 16.93
CA THR A 210 21.33 16.31 18.25
C THR A 210 20.36 15.29 18.86
N LYS A 211 20.73 14.72 20.00
CA LYS A 211 19.80 13.92 20.82
C LYS A 211 18.64 14.81 21.23
N ALA A 212 17.61 14.89 20.40
CA ALA A 212 16.33 15.42 20.86
C ALA A 212 15.85 14.50 21.96
N GLU A 213 15.56 15.04 23.13
CA GLU A 213 14.96 14.28 24.22
C GLU A 213 13.64 13.70 23.72
N LEU A 214 13.62 12.37 23.56
CA LEU A 214 12.40 11.67 23.19
C LEU A 214 11.36 11.90 24.29
N PRO A 215 10.17 12.38 23.96
CA PRO A 215 9.14 12.59 24.97
C PRO A 215 8.84 11.26 25.66
N ASN A 216 8.58 11.32 26.98
CA ASN A 216 8.29 10.15 27.80
C ASN A 216 7.14 9.35 27.19
N PHE A 217 7.34 8.04 26.99
CA PHE A 217 6.38 7.13 26.35
C PHE A 217 4.98 7.26 26.92
N SER A 218 4.82 7.41 28.24
CA SER A 218 3.52 7.60 28.90
C SER A 218 2.81 8.88 28.44
N LYS A 219 3.54 9.98 28.25
CA LYS A 219 2.98 11.25 27.75
C LYS A 219 2.55 11.14 26.30
N VAL A 220 3.37 10.46 25.46
CA VAL A 220 3.04 10.20 24.05
C VAL A 220 1.78 9.33 23.96
N PHE A 221 1.73 8.23 24.70
CA PHE A 221 0.57 7.33 24.72
C PHE A 221 -0.72 8.07 25.14
N LYS A 222 -0.65 8.91 26.18
CA LYS A 222 -1.79 9.73 26.63
C LYS A 222 -2.21 10.76 25.58
N SER A 223 -1.27 11.35 24.87
CA SER A 223 -1.56 12.29 23.76
C SER A 223 -2.26 11.61 22.61
N VAL A 224 -1.78 10.43 22.19
CA VAL A 224 -2.37 9.64 21.10
C VAL A 224 -3.76 9.12 21.50
N SER A 225 -3.93 8.56 22.70
CA SER A 225 -5.22 8.01 23.14
C SER A 225 -6.32 9.07 23.25
N ASN A 226 -5.97 10.32 23.56
CA ASN A 226 -6.91 11.43 23.65
C ASN A 226 -7.17 12.15 22.31
N ASN A 227 -6.54 11.69 21.21
CA ASN A 227 -6.66 12.29 19.89
C ASN A 227 -7.79 11.61 19.10
N TYR A 228 -9.04 11.90 19.43
CA TYR A 228 -10.18 11.25 18.77
C TYR A 228 -10.27 11.48 17.25
N PRO A 229 -9.89 12.66 16.68
CA PRO A 229 -9.85 12.81 15.23
C PRO A 229 -8.88 11.83 14.54
N PHE A 230 -7.75 11.55 15.22
CA PHE A 230 -6.82 10.52 14.75
C PHE A 230 -7.49 9.15 14.70
N TRP A 231 -8.19 8.74 15.74
CA TRP A 231 -8.85 7.44 15.79
C TRP A 231 -9.96 7.28 14.75
N ILE A 232 -10.66 8.38 14.41
CA ILE A 232 -11.64 8.38 13.31
C ILE A 232 -10.95 8.09 11.98
N VAL A 233 -9.92 8.87 11.61
CA VAL A 233 -9.18 8.70 10.35
C VAL A 233 -8.50 7.33 10.31
N PHE A 234 -7.89 6.92 11.42
CA PHE A 234 -7.25 5.63 11.59
C PHE A 234 -8.21 4.46 11.32
N SER A 235 -9.36 4.43 12.00
CA SER A 235 -10.34 3.35 11.80
C SER A 235 -10.94 3.36 10.41
N ALA A 236 -11.26 4.54 9.87
CA ALA A 236 -11.82 4.69 8.53
C ALA A 236 -10.89 4.12 7.46
N ILE A 237 -9.59 4.44 7.53
CA ILE A 237 -8.62 3.99 6.52
C ILE A 237 -8.30 2.49 6.66
N LEU A 238 -8.20 1.96 7.89
CA LEU A 238 -7.94 0.53 8.09
C LEU A 238 -9.06 -0.33 7.51
N ILE A 239 -10.31 0.07 7.73
CA ILE A 239 -11.47 -0.62 7.18
C ILE A 239 -11.45 -0.54 5.65
N LEU A 240 -11.18 0.63 5.07
CA LEU A 240 -11.13 0.80 3.61
C LEU A 240 -9.99 -0.02 2.99
N ILE A 241 -8.77 0.05 3.54
CA ILE A 241 -7.64 -0.73 3.02
C ILE A 241 -7.96 -2.22 3.07
N SER A 242 -8.49 -2.73 4.18
CA SER A 242 -8.83 -4.14 4.33
C SER A 242 -9.87 -4.59 3.32
N THR A 243 -10.98 -3.86 3.21
CA THR A 243 -12.10 -4.25 2.35
C THR A 243 -11.78 -4.07 0.86
N TYR A 244 -11.05 -3.01 0.50
CA TYR A 244 -10.62 -2.78 -0.87
C TYR A 244 -9.55 -3.78 -1.33
N LEU A 245 -8.65 -4.19 -0.44
CA LEU A 245 -7.68 -5.24 -0.72
C LEU A 245 -8.35 -6.60 -0.97
N MET A 246 -9.37 -6.93 -0.17
CA MET A 246 -10.18 -8.14 -0.38
C MET A 246 -10.90 -8.08 -1.74
N PHE A 247 -11.43 -6.92 -2.12
CA PHE A 247 -12.02 -6.71 -3.45
C PHE A 247 -11.01 -6.96 -4.56
N ASN A 248 -9.82 -6.32 -4.51
CA ASN A 248 -8.79 -6.45 -5.54
C ASN A 248 -8.31 -7.89 -5.73
N ASN A 249 -8.04 -8.59 -4.63
CA ASN A 249 -7.60 -9.99 -4.70
C ASN A 249 -8.71 -10.91 -5.23
N ASN A 250 -9.96 -10.70 -4.78
CA ASN A 250 -11.07 -11.52 -5.24
C ASN A 250 -11.46 -11.23 -6.70
N LEU A 251 -11.16 -10.02 -7.21
CA LEU A 251 -11.41 -9.64 -8.61
C LEU A 251 -10.70 -10.57 -9.60
N ILE A 252 -9.51 -11.04 -9.25
CA ILE A 252 -8.74 -12.00 -10.06
C ILE A 252 -9.50 -13.33 -10.18
N TYR A 253 -10.02 -13.84 -9.07
CA TYR A 253 -10.80 -15.08 -9.06
C TYR A 253 -12.15 -14.91 -9.77
N PHE A 254 -12.86 -13.81 -9.48
CA PHE A 254 -14.16 -13.55 -10.11
C PHE A 254 -14.05 -13.39 -11.63
N SER A 255 -13.07 -12.63 -12.12
CA SER A 255 -12.86 -12.46 -13.56
C SER A 255 -12.47 -13.75 -14.27
N LYS A 256 -11.68 -14.64 -13.61
CA LYS A 256 -11.27 -15.93 -14.16
C LYS A 256 -12.41 -16.94 -14.15
N TYR A 257 -13.05 -17.15 -12.99
CA TYR A 257 -13.96 -18.29 -12.76
C TYR A 257 -15.43 -17.96 -13.04
N ALA A 258 -15.87 -16.72 -12.80
CA ALA A 258 -17.25 -16.34 -13.02
C ALA A 258 -17.51 -15.77 -14.41
N LEU A 259 -16.56 -15.04 -14.97
CA LEU A 259 -16.73 -14.33 -16.24
C LEU A 259 -15.90 -14.91 -17.39
N GLY A 260 -14.93 -15.77 -17.13
CA GLY A 260 -14.05 -16.35 -18.14
C GLY A 260 -13.06 -15.36 -18.77
N PHE A 261 -12.79 -14.22 -18.10
CA PHE A 261 -11.92 -13.14 -18.60
C PHE A 261 -10.46 -13.27 -18.14
N HIS A 262 -9.98 -14.50 -18.02
CA HIS A 262 -8.62 -14.77 -17.54
C HIS A 262 -7.54 -14.04 -18.33
N GLU A 263 -7.62 -14.05 -19.67
CA GLU A 263 -6.64 -13.40 -20.54
C GLU A 263 -6.63 -11.87 -20.41
N TYR A 264 -7.72 -11.28 -19.91
CA TYR A 264 -7.89 -9.83 -19.76
C TYR A 264 -7.56 -9.30 -18.36
N GLN A 265 -7.02 -10.11 -17.46
CA GLN A 265 -6.76 -9.71 -16.08
C GLN A 265 -5.84 -8.48 -15.96
N GLY A 266 -4.82 -8.38 -16.82
CA GLY A 266 -3.97 -7.20 -16.90
C GLY A 266 -4.74 -5.93 -17.26
N LEU A 267 -5.67 -6.03 -18.22
CA LEU A 267 -6.55 -4.91 -18.60
C LEU A 267 -7.52 -4.54 -17.47
N ILE A 268 -8.12 -5.53 -16.83
CA ILE A 268 -9.08 -5.37 -15.72
C ILE A 268 -8.42 -4.64 -14.55
N LEU A 269 -7.28 -5.13 -14.07
CA LEU A 269 -6.55 -4.50 -12.98
C LEU A 269 -5.87 -3.18 -13.41
N GLY A 270 -5.47 -3.09 -14.69
CA GLY A 270 -4.92 -1.89 -15.29
C GLY A 270 -5.95 -0.74 -15.34
N VAL A 271 -7.19 -1.01 -15.73
CA VAL A 271 -8.26 0.00 -15.72
C VAL A 271 -8.56 0.46 -14.31
N LEU A 272 -8.67 -0.47 -13.35
CA LEU A 272 -8.93 -0.15 -11.95
C LEU A 272 -7.83 0.75 -11.34
N SER A 273 -6.56 0.38 -11.53
CA SER A 273 -5.42 1.13 -11.01
C SER A 273 -5.10 2.39 -11.82
N GLY A 274 -5.31 2.36 -13.14
CA GLY A 274 -5.12 3.51 -14.02
C GLY A 274 -6.11 4.62 -13.76
N THR A 275 -7.39 4.30 -13.61
CA THR A 275 -8.41 5.30 -13.27
C THR A 275 -8.21 5.85 -11.86
N ASN A 276 -7.73 5.04 -10.91
CA ASN A 276 -7.30 5.50 -9.60
C ASN A 276 -6.17 6.53 -9.71
N LEU A 277 -5.11 6.24 -10.47
CA LEU A 277 -3.98 7.15 -10.70
C LEU A 277 -4.43 8.48 -11.34
N LEU A 278 -5.25 8.42 -12.39
CA LEU A 278 -5.76 9.61 -13.08
C LEU A 278 -6.69 10.45 -12.21
N ALA A 279 -7.37 9.85 -11.27
CA ALA A 279 -8.28 10.53 -10.35
C ALA A 279 -7.57 11.34 -9.25
N ILE A 280 -6.32 11.00 -8.89
CA ILE A 280 -5.54 11.64 -7.82
C ILE A 280 -5.54 13.17 -7.92
N PRO A 281 -5.16 13.81 -9.06
CA PRO A 281 -5.14 15.26 -9.15
C PRO A 281 -6.54 15.89 -9.05
N ILE A 282 -7.57 15.22 -9.53
CA ILE A 282 -8.96 15.69 -9.47
C ILE A 282 -9.42 15.74 -8.01
N TRP A 283 -9.21 14.65 -7.26
CA TRP A 283 -9.57 14.60 -5.85
C TRP A 283 -8.74 15.54 -4.99
N ALA A 284 -7.45 15.74 -5.30
CA ALA A 284 -6.61 16.73 -4.64
C ALA A 284 -7.15 18.16 -4.85
N PHE A 285 -7.54 18.50 -6.07
CA PHE A 285 -8.18 19.78 -6.37
C PHE A 285 -9.50 19.98 -5.61
N LEU A 286 -10.35 18.95 -5.57
CA LEU A 286 -11.60 18.99 -4.81
C LEU A 286 -11.34 19.15 -3.31
N ALA A 287 -10.33 18.50 -2.74
CA ALA A 287 -9.97 18.63 -1.33
C ALA A 287 -9.58 20.06 -0.96
N ILE A 288 -8.91 20.77 -1.86
CA ILE A 288 -8.59 22.20 -1.66
C ILE A 288 -9.85 23.07 -1.72
N LYS A 289 -10.77 22.76 -2.65
CA LYS A 289 -11.96 23.58 -2.92
C LYS A 289 -13.06 23.40 -1.87
N ILE A 290 -13.46 22.17 -1.58
CA ILE A 290 -14.61 21.86 -0.69
C ILE A 290 -14.19 21.32 0.69
N GLY A 291 -12.87 21.17 0.92
CA GLY A 291 -12.30 20.65 2.16
C GLY A 291 -12.18 19.12 2.18
N LYS A 292 -11.21 18.62 2.94
CA LYS A 292 -10.82 17.19 2.99
C LYS A 292 -11.99 16.28 3.42
N LYS A 293 -12.71 16.66 4.49
CA LYS A 293 -13.87 15.92 5.01
C LYS A 293 -14.95 15.72 3.92
N ASN A 294 -15.38 16.81 3.30
CA ASN A 294 -16.46 16.75 2.29
C ASN A 294 -16.01 15.94 1.06
N THR A 295 -14.75 16.09 0.66
CA THR A 295 -14.18 15.31 -0.45
C THR A 295 -14.15 13.81 -0.12
N TRP A 296 -13.79 13.44 1.11
CA TRP A 296 -13.85 12.04 1.56
C TRP A 296 -15.26 11.49 1.46
N MET A 297 -16.23 12.20 2.05
CA MET A 297 -17.65 11.79 2.00
C MET A 297 -18.18 11.65 0.58
N THR A 298 -17.83 12.59 -0.31
CA THR A 298 -18.22 12.53 -1.74
C THR A 298 -17.62 11.29 -2.40
N SER A 299 -16.34 11.02 -2.21
CA SER A 299 -15.68 9.85 -2.79
C SER A 299 -16.26 8.54 -2.25
N MET A 300 -16.59 8.47 -0.95
CA MET A 300 -17.25 7.29 -0.36
C MET A 300 -18.65 7.08 -0.93
N ALA A 301 -19.40 8.15 -1.20
CA ALA A 301 -20.71 8.04 -1.86
C ALA A 301 -20.59 7.49 -3.30
N PHE A 302 -19.60 7.97 -4.08
CA PHE A 302 -19.30 7.41 -5.40
C PHE A 302 -18.87 5.94 -5.33
N LEU A 303 -18.01 5.59 -4.39
CA LEU A 303 -17.57 4.20 -4.17
C LEU A 303 -18.73 3.29 -3.78
N PHE A 304 -19.61 3.76 -2.90
CA PHE A 304 -20.80 3.02 -2.47
C PHE A 304 -21.72 2.73 -3.66
N VAL A 305 -21.99 3.73 -4.49
CA VAL A 305 -22.79 3.56 -5.72
C VAL A 305 -22.10 2.62 -6.70
N GLY A 306 -20.77 2.72 -6.87
CA GLY A 306 -19.99 1.83 -7.72
C GLY A 306 -20.11 0.36 -7.31
N PHE A 307 -20.00 0.07 -6.00
CA PHE A 307 -20.17 -1.29 -5.48
C PHE A 307 -21.62 -1.79 -5.52
N LEU A 308 -22.62 -0.89 -5.37
CA LEU A 308 -24.03 -1.24 -5.60
C LEU A 308 -24.28 -1.65 -7.05
N ILE A 309 -23.77 -0.86 -8.00
CA ILE A 309 -23.86 -1.19 -9.42
C ILE A 309 -23.20 -2.54 -9.69
N PHE A 310 -21.96 -2.75 -9.17
CA PHE A 310 -21.25 -4.02 -9.33
C PHE A 310 -22.07 -5.22 -8.80
N TYR A 311 -22.78 -5.06 -7.69
CA TYR A 311 -23.59 -6.13 -7.09
C TYR A 311 -24.84 -6.43 -7.90
N PHE A 312 -25.64 -5.40 -8.26
CA PHE A 312 -26.95 -5.59 -8.88
C PHE A 312 -26.88 -5.77 -10.39
N TYR A 313 -25.89 -5.19 -11.06
CA TYR A 313 -25.79 -5.27 -12.51
C TYR A 313 -25.33 -6.67 -12.96
N PRO A 314 -26.05 -7.31 -13.92
CA PRO A 314 -25.64 -8.60 -14.46
C PRO A 314 -24.52 -8.39 -15.47
N ILE A 315 -23.26 -8.46 -14.99
CA ILE A 315 -22.07 -8.30 -15.84
C ILE A 315 -21.93 -9.54 -16.73
N SER A 316 -21.99 -9.34 -18.05
CA SER A 316 -21.84 -10.38 -19.06
C SER A 316 -20.73 -10.09 -20.07
N GLU A 317 -20.40 -8.83 -20.29
CA GLU A 317 -19.37 -8.39 -21.22
C GLU A 317 -18.17 -7.75 -20.52
N LEU A 318 -17.00 -7.87 -21.15
CA LEU A 318 -15.77 -7.28 -20.60
C LEU A 318 -15.90 -5.75 -20.45
N ASN A 319 -16.46 -5.07 -21.45
CA ASN A 319 -16.60 -3.62 -21.41
C ASN A 319 -17.46 -3.13 -20.25
N GLU A 320 -18.52 -3.84 -19.89
CA GLU A 320 -19.37 -3.53 -18.73
C GLU A 320 -18.57 -3.58 -17.44
N LEU A 321 -17.77 -4.64 -17.27
CA LEU A 321 -16.87 -4.78 -16.14
C LEU A 321 -15.87 -3.61 -16.09
N LEU A 322 -15.23 -3.27 -17.21
CA LEU A 322 -14.24 -2.20 -17.28
C LEU A 322 -14.83 -0.83 -16.93
N TYR A 323 -16.06 -0.52 -17.37
CA TYR A 323 -16.72 0.73 -17.00
C TYR A 323 -17.03 0.81 -15.51
N ILE A 324 -17.53 -0.26 -14.91
CA ILE A 324 -17.81 -0.31 -13.47
C ILE A 324 -16.52 -0.17 -12.66
N LEU A 325 -15.47 -0.89 -13.05
CA LEU A 325 -14.16 -0.82 -12.39
C LEU A 325 -13.49 0.55 -12.56
N GLY A 326 -13.69 1.18 -13.73
CA GLY A 326 -13.26 2.55 -13.96
C GLY A 326 -13.88 3.54 -12.98
N CYS A 327 -15.17 3.44 -12.72
CA CYS A 327 -15.89 4.26 -11.74
C CYS A 327 -15.40 3.98 -10.30
N ILE A 328 -15.21 2.69 -9.94
CA ILE A 328 -14.69 2.29 -8.62
C ILE A 328 -13.26 2.79 -8.43
N GLY A 329 -12.38 2.60 -9.43
CA GLY A 329 -10.99 3.07 -9.40
C GLY A 329 -10.90 4.59 -9.28
N PHE A 330 -11.72 5.33 -10.07
CA PHE A 330 -11.80 6.78 -9.97
C PHE A 330 -12.20 7.24 -8.56
N ALA A 331 -13.24 6.66 -7.99
CA ALA A 331 -13.70 7.00 -6.66
C ALA A 331 -12.63 6.68 -5.58
N ASN A 332 -11.97 5.52 -5.69
CA ASN A 332 -10.94 5.11 -4.73
C ASN A 332 -9.68 5.98 -4.77
N GLY A 333 -9.39 6.67 -5.88
CA GLY A 333 -8.25 7.59 -6.01
C GLY A 333 -8.22 8.71 -4.97
N ALA A 334 -9.35 9.07 -4.37
CA ALA A 334 -9.42 10.01 -3.27
C ALA A 334 -8.78 9.48 -1.97
N THR A 335 -8.87 8.17 -1.72
CA THR A 335 -8.53 7.56 -0.42
C THR A 335 -7.07 7.82 -0.03
N GLY A 336 -6.12 7.58 -0.94
CA GLY A 336 -4.70 7.80 -0.68
C GLY A 336 -4.37 9.27 -0.42
N VAL A 337 -4.89 10.17 -1.27
CA VAL A 337 -4.63 11.62 -1.15
C VAL A 337 -5.19 12.18 0.16
N LEU A 338 -6.43 11.86 0.48
CA LEU A 338 -7.11 12.40 1.64
C LEU A 338 -6.53 11.85 2.93
N PHE A 339 -6.24 10.56 2.98
CA PHE A 339 -5.64 9.94 4.14
C PHE A 339 -4.32 10.61 4.54
N TRP A 340 -3.35 10.67 3.62
CA TRP A 340 -2.05 11.26 3.90
C TRP A 340 -2.10 12.77 4.14
N SER A 341 -3.17 13.45 3.67
CA SER A 341 -3.37 14.87 3.95
C SER A 341 -4.12 15.15 5.25
N MET A 342 -4.97 14.23 5.74
CA MET A 342 -5.71 14.39 6.99
C MET A 342 -4.90 13.98 8.22
N LEU A 343 -3.94 13.08 8.06
CA LEU A 343 -3.10 12.61 9.16
C LEU A 343 -2.32 13.76 9.84
N PRO A 344 -1.65 14.69 9.13
CA PRO A 344 -1.05 15.88 9.73
C PRO A 344 -2.03 16.74 10.52
N ASP A 345 -3.27 16.93 10.03
CA ASP A 345 -4.29 17.72 10.73
C ASP A 345 -4.60 17.12 12.12
N THR A 346 -4.57 15.79 12.22
CA THR A 346 -4.77 15.12 13.53
C THR A 346 -3.57 15.28 14.46
N ILE A 347 -2.34 15.39 13.91
CA ILE A 347 -1.13 15.67 14.70
C ILE A 347 -1.21 17.06 15.29
N GLU A 348 -1.60 18.05 14.49
CA GLU A 348 -1.81 19.43 14.92
C GLU A 348 -2.92 19.55 15.96
N TYR A 349 -4.02 18.80 15.81
CA TYR A 349 -5.06 18.71 16.84
C TYR A 349 -4.52 18.15 18.17
N GLY A 350 -3.68 17.12 18.10
CA GLY A 350 -3.02 16.55 19.28
C GLY A 350 -2.11 17.57 19.97
N GLU A 351 -1.29 18.31 19.21
CA GLU A 351 -0.42 19.39 19.70
C GLU A 351 -1.25 20.53 20.33
N TRP A 352 -2.31 20.96 19.68
CA TRP A 352 -3.22 21.99 20.19
C TRP A 352 -3.80 21.61 21.56
N ARG A 353 -4.25 20.34 21.69
CA ARG A 353 -4.93 19.86 22.89
C ARG A 353 -3.98 19.56 24.05
N THR A 354 -2.79 19.03 23.77
CA THR A 354 -1.87 18.50 24.79
C THR A 354 -0.58 19.30 24.95
N GLY A 355 -0.27 20.20 24.01
CA GLY A 355 1.02 20.89 23.95
C GLY A 355 2.17 20.01 23.47
N ILE A 356 1.92 18.72 23.17
CA ILE A 356 2.95 17.74 22.77
C ILE A 356 2.74 17.36 21.32
N ARG A 357 3.78 17.56 20.49
CA ARG A 357 3.81 17.12 19.10
C ARG A 357 4.27 15.66 19.01
N THR A 358 3.39 14.77 18.54
CA THR A 358 3.61 13.31 18.50
C THR A 358 3.67 12.77 17.08
N GLU A 359 4.27 13.51 16.15
CA GLU A 359 4.28 13.22 14.72
C GLU A 359 4.83 11.81 14.41
N SER A 360 6.07 11.54 14.78
CA SER A 360 6.73 10.25 14.49
C SER A 360 5.98 9.04 15.05
N SER A 361 5.41 9.20 16.25
CA SER A 361 4.66 8.12 16.91
C SER A 361 3.36 7.81 16.18
N LEU A 362 2.62 8.83 15.73
CA LEU A 362 1.36 8.64 14.98
C LEU A 362 1.61 8.03 13.61
N TYR A 363 2.63 8.49 12.88
CA TYR A 363 3.01 7.88 11.60
C TYR A 363 3.46 6.43 11.77
N GLY A 364 4.29 6.13 12.76
CA GLY A 364 4.77 4.78 13.05
C GLY A 364 3.63 3.84 13.41
N PHE A 365 2.74 4.26 14.31
CA PHE A 365 1.57 3.48 14.70
C PHE A 365 0.63 3.22 13.51
N MET A 366 0.45 4.23 12.67
CA MET A 366 -0.39 4.10 11.47
C MET A 366 0.18 3.12 10.46
N THR A 367 1.47 3.18 10.17
CA THR A 367 2.12 2.27 9.24
C THR A 367 2.07 0.82 9.75
N PHE A 368 2.32 0.61 11.04
CA PHE A 368 2.20 -0.69 11.68
C PHE A 368 0.78 -1.26 11.55
N ALA A 369 -0.22 -0.43 11.88
CA ALA A 369 -1.61 -0.84 11.82
C ALA A 369 -2.10 -1.13 10.39
N GLN A 370 -1.65 -0.38 9.39
CA GLN A 370 -1.94 -0.66 7.99
C GLN A 370 -1.42 -2.04 7.56
N LYS A 371 -0.18 -2.39 7.92
CA LYS A 371 0.38 -3.72 7.64
C LYS A 371 -0.43 -4.81 8.34
N GLY A 372 -0.77 -4.60 9.62
CA GLY A 372 -1.64 -5.52 10.38
C GLY A 372 -3.01 -5.73 9.72
N ALA A 373 -3.65 -4.64 9.27
CA ALA A 373 -4.93 -4.70 8.58
C ALA A 373 -4.85 -5.50 7.27
N ILE A 374 -3.78 -5.32 6.48
CA ILE A 374 -3.53 -6.07 5.25
C ILE A 374 -3.36 -7.57 5.56
N ALA A 375 -2.56 -7.92 6.58
CA ALA A 375 -2.37 -9.32 6.99
C ALA A 375 -3.68 -10.00 7.37
N ILE A 376 -4.45 -9.33 8.22
CA ILE A 376 -5.77 -9.82 8.69
C ILE A 376 -6.74 -9.96 7.51
N ALA A 377 -6.80 -8.96 6.62
CA ALA A 377 -7.70 -8.98 5.46
C ALA A 377 -7.43 -10.17 4.54
N ILE A 378 -6.17 -10.45 4.21
CA ILE A 378 -5.80 -11.59 3.35
C ILE A 378 -6.04 -12.92 4.05
N ALA A 379 -5.74 -13.04 5.35
CA ALA A 379 -6.04 -14.25 6.12
C ALA A 379 -7.54 -14.54 6.18
N ILE A 380 -8.36 -13.50 6.39
CA ILE A 380 -9.82 -13.59 6.35
C ILE A 380 -10.28 -14.01 4.95
N LEU A 381 -9.78 -13.36 3.90
CA LEU A 381 -10.14 -13.67 2.51
C LEU A 381 -9.87 -15.14 2.20
N GLY A 382 -8.66 -15.65 2.49
CA GLY A 382 -8.32 -17.06 2.28
C GLY A 382 -9.25 -18.01 3.03
N THR A 383 -9.59 -17.68 4.29
CA THR A 383 -10.52 -18.48 5.10
C THR A 383 -11.95 -18.46 4.52
N VAL A 384 -12.42 -17.31 4.08
CA VAL A 384 -13.76 -17.15 3.48
C VAL A 384 -13.85 -17.90 2.16
N LEU A 385 -12.84 -17.78 1.29
CA LEU A 385 -12.77 -18.53 0.01
C LEU A 385 -12.90 -20.03 0.25
N THR A 386 -12.19 -20.57 1.25
CA THR A 386 -12.31 -21.98 1.62
C THR A 386 -13.72 -22.33 2.11
N LYS A 387 -14.35 -21.46 2.94
CA LYS A 387 -15.70 -21.71 3.49
C LYS A 387 -16.81 -21.68 2.45
N ILE A 388 -16.71 -20.85 1.42
CA ILE A 388 -17.68 -20.83 0.30
C ILE A 388 -17.47 -21.98 -0.69
N GLY A 389 -16.51 -22.87 -0.41
CA GLY A 389 -16.22 -24.03 -1.25
C GLY A 389 -15.46 -23.70 -2.52
N PHE A 390 -14.68 -22.59 -2.54
CA PHE A 390 -13.83 -22.27 -3.67
C PHE A 390 -12.67 -23.26 -3.78
N GLU A 391 -12.58 -23.92 -4.93
CA GLU A 391 -11.51 -24.86 -5.26
C GLU A 391 -10.71 -24.36 -6.48
N PRO A 392 -9.42 -24.01 -6.31
CA PRO A 392 -8.59 -23.55 -7.42
C PRO A 392 -8.53 -24.56 -8.57
N ASN A 393 -8.50 -24.06 -9.83
CA ASN A 393 -8.37 -24.84 -11.06
C ASN A 393 -9.47 -25.90 -11.28
N LYS A 394 -10.64 -25.72 -10.66
CA LYS A 394 -11.82 -26.54 -10.90
C LYS A 394 -13.00 -25.68 -11.32
N GLU A 395 -13.97 -26.30 -11.97
CA GLU A 395 -15.27 -25.65 -12.20
C GLU A 395 -15.97 -25.38 -10.89
N GLN A 396 -16.40 -24.12 -10.72
CA GLN A 396 -17.06 -23.69 -9.50
C GLN A 396 -18.56 -23.92 -9.58
N THR A 397 -19.18 -24.22 -8.44
CA THR A 397 -20.65 -24.31 -8.38
C THR A 397 -21.28 -22.93 -8.59
N ALA A 398 -22.53 -22.88 -9.08
CA ALA A 398 -23.26 -21.62 -9.21
C ALA A 398 -23.38 -20.86 -7.87
N GLN A 399 -23.49 -21.59 -6.75
CA GLN A 399 -23.51 -21.01 -5.41
C GLN A 399 -22.16 -20.33 -5.09
N THR A 400 -21.02 -21.02 -5.31
CA THR A 400 -19.68 -20.47 -5.07
C THR A 400 -19.44 -19.20 -5.92
N LEU A 401 -19.88 -19.17 -7.18
CA LEU A 401 -19.77 -17.99 -8.04
C LEU A 401 -20.62 -16.82 -7.53
N SER A 402 -21.83 -17.09 -7.06
CA SER A 402 -22.71 -16.08 -6.44
C SER A 402 -22.09 -15.54 -5.14
N ASP A 403 -21.51 -16.43 -4.34
CA ASP A 403 -20.84 -16.05 -3.08
C ASP A 403 -19.58 -15.22 -3.34
N LEU A 404 -18.79 -15.54 -4.39
CA LEU A 404 -17.66 -14.72 -4.84
C LEU A 404 -18.11 -13.29 -5.19
N LYS A 405 -19.22 -13.14 -5.97
CA LYS A 405 -19.77 -11.82 -6.31
C LYS A 405 -20.23 -11.07 -5.07
N SER A 406 -20.90 -11.76 -4.17
CA SER A 406 -21.39 -11.19 -2.91
C SER A 406 -20.22 -10.72 -2.01
N LEU A 407 -19.17 -11.52 -1.88
CA LEU A 407 -17.97 -11.19 -1.13
C LEU A 407 -17.30 -9.91 -1.66
N MET A 408 -17.18 -9.79 -2.99
CA MET A 408 -16.59 -8.62 -3.65
C MET A 408 -17.39 -7.33 -3.48
N SER A 409 -18.69 -7.45 -3.25
CA SER A 409 -19.57 -6.29 -3.23
C SER A 409 -19.95 -5.89 -1.81
N ILE A 410 -20.45 -6.85 -1.02
CA ILE A 410 -21.02 -6.58 0.32
C ILE A 410 -19.95 -6.15 1.30
N ILE A 411 -18.78 -6.80 1.30
CA ILE A 411 -17.70 -6.44 2.22
C ILE A 411 -17.21 -5.02 1.98
N PRO A 412 -16.85 -4.61 0.74
CA PRO A 412 -16.51 -3.22 0.47
C PRO A 412 -17.66 -2.24 0.73
N LEU A 413 -18.91 -2.59 0.42
CA LEU A 413 -20.08 -1.73 0.74
C LEU A 413 -20.17 -1.42 2.23
N ILE A 414 -20.01 -2.44 3.08
CA ILE A 414 -20.00 -2.27 4.55
C ILE A 414 -18.81 -1.39 4.95
N GLY A 415 -17.62 -1.67 4.41
CA GLY A 415 -16.41 -0.89 4.72
C GLY A 415 -16.53 0.58 4.33
N VAL A 416 -17.02 0.85 3.13
CA VAL A 416 -17.28 2.22 2.63
C VAL A 416 -18.32 2.94 3.48
N PHE A 417 -19.43 2.26 3.84
CA PHE A 417 -20.45 2.81 4.70
C PHE A 417 -19.92 3.16 6.08
N ILE A 418 -19.20 2.25 6.72
CA ILE A 418 -18.60 2.50 8.04
C ILE A 418 -17.60 3.67 7.95
N SER A 419 -16.75 3.69 6.93
CA SER A 419 -15.80 4.80 6.71
C SER A 419 -16.52 6.14 6.52
N PHE A 420 -17.61 6.16 5.74
CA PHE A 420 -18.44 7.35 5.55
C PHE A 420 -19.00 7.85 6.89
N VAL A 421 -19.58 6.96 7.70
CA VAL A 421 -20.14 7.29 9.02
C VAL A 421 -19.06 7.81 9.97
N LEU A 422 -17.89 7.15 10.02
CA LEU A 422 -16.78 7.60 10.86
C LEU A 422 -16.32 9.01 10.48
N VAL A 423 -16.10 9.28 9.19
CA VAL A 423 -15.64 10.59 8.74
C VAL A 423 -16.73 11.66 8.84
N TYR A 424 -18.00 11.29 8.83
CA TYR A 424 -19.08 12.23 9.14
C TYR A 424 -18.90 12.88 10.53
N PHE A 425 -18.42 12.13 11.52
CA PHE A 425 -18.10 12.63 12.84
C PHE A 425 -16.71 13.26 12.98
N TYR A 426 -15.93 13.34 11.90
CA TYR A 426 -14.62 13.99 11.92
C TYR A 426 -14.79 15.51 12.14
N PRO A 427 -14.16 16.08 13.19
CA PRO A 427 -14.46 17.44 13.61
C PRO A 427 -13.66 18.51 12.87
N ILE A 428 -12.52 18.15 12.24
CA ILE A 428 -11.61 19.13 11.67
C ILE A 428 -12.07 19.48 10.26
N ASP A 429 -12.83 20.55 10.14
CA ASP A 429 -13.12 21.22 8.88
C ASP A 429 -12.07 22.31 8.57
N LYS A 430 -12.16 22.91 7.39
CA LYS A 430 -11.20 23.92 6.94
C LYS A 430 -11.14 25.15 7.88
N LYS A 431 -12.27 25.56 8.45
CA LYS A 431 -12.36 26.73 9.35
C LYS A 431 -11.76 26.40 10.72
N PHE A 432 -12.12 25.26 11.27
CA PHE A 432 -11.60 24.80 12.56
C PHE A 432 -10.10 24.54 12.49
N HIS A 433 -9.60 23.95 11.40
CA HIS A 433 -8.17 23.73 11.17
C HIS A 433 -7.38 25.04 11.16
N GLN A 434 -7.87 26.08 10.46
CA GLN A 434 -7.22 27.38 10.45
C GLN A 434 -7.15 27.98 11.84
N LYS A 435 -8.26 27.98 12.60
CA LYS A 435 -8.31 28.46 13.99
C LYS A 435 -7.30 27.72 14.88
N LEU A 436 -7.20 26.41 14.72
CA LEU A 436 -6.28 25.56 15.48
C LEU A 436 -4.81 25.96 15.24
N ILE A 437 -4.43 26.17 13.96
CA ILE A 437 -3.10 26.62 13.59
C ILE A 437 -2.78 27.99 14.19
N ASP A 438 -3.73 28.93 14.13
CA ASP A 438 -3.54 30.27 14.67
C ASP A 438 -3.34 30.24 16.20
N GLU A 439 -4.11 29.43 16.92
CA GLU A 439 -3.97 29.25 18.37
C GLU A 439 -2.63 28.59 18.76
N ILE A 440 -2.14 27.61 17.99
CA ILE A 440 -0.81 27.02 18.21
C ILE A 440 0.28 28.07 18.02
N ARG A 441 0.18 28.92 17.00
CA ARG A 441 1.16 30.01 16.76
C ARG A 441 1.22 30.98 17.91
N VAL A 442 0.07 31.45 18.38
CA VAL A 442 -0.01 32.38 19.53
C VAL A 442 0.65 31.77 20.77
N ARG A 443 0.37 30.51 21.08
CA ARG A 443 1.01 29.82 22.20
C ARG A 443 2.53 29.75 22.07
N LYS A 444 3.05 29.39 20.91
CA LYS A 444 4.50 29.33 20.67
C LYS A 444 5.20 30.67 20.76
N THR A 445 4.51 31.77 20.43
CA THR A 445 5.05 33.13 20.61
C THR A 445 5.00 33.63 22.03
N GLN A 446 4.14 33.08 22.89
CA GLN A 446 4.07 33.39 24.32
C GLN A 446 5.08 32.62 25.17
N ASP A 447 5.46 31.41 24.70
CA ASP A 447 6.43 30.53 25.37
C ASP A 447 7.90 30.79 24.93
N ALA A 448 8.13 31.62 23.87
CA ALA A 448 9.44 32.05 23.36
C ALA A 448 9.86 33.41 23.92
#